data_087847d1bcf2b5fc9fb5fba8516e894a
#
_entry.id   087847d1bcf2b5fc9fb5fba8516e894a
#
_cell.length_a   1.000
_cell.length_b   1.000
_cell.length_c   1.000
_cell.angle_alpha   90.00
_cell.angle_beta   90.00
_cell.angle_gamma   90.00
#
_symmetry.space_group_name_H-M   'P 1'
#
loop_
_entity.id
_entity.type
_entity.pdbx_description
1 polymer ?
#
loop_
_entity_poly.entity_id
_entity_poly.type
_entity_poly.pdbx_seq_one_letter_code
_entity_poly.pdbx_strand_id
1 'polypeptide(L)'
;MEIALGHHYVHNSHHPECHPNSIDGMSLIDLTEMLCDWVAASRRDEGDIFGSIEINQERFKYTDELKSILRHTAAAILAEED
;
A
#
# COMPACT_ATOMS: atom_id res chain seq x y z
N MET A 1 -26.51 -7.45 -5.99
CA MET A 1 -25.20 -7.17 -5.95
C MET A 1 -24.52 -7.62 -4.69
N GLU A 2 -23.34 -7.82 -4.82
CA GLU A 2 -22.60 -8.39 -3.77
C GLU A 2 -22.03 -7.39 -2.85
N ILE A 3 -22.87 -6.44 -2.43
CA ILE A 3 -22.39 -5.44 -1.52
C ILE A 3 -21.81 -6.05 -0.27
N ALA A 4 -22.54 -6.99 0.32
CA ALA A 4 -22.03 -7.63 1.53
C ALA A 4 -20.80 -8.44 1.23
N LEU A 5 -20.79 -9.17 0.12
CA LEU A 5 -19.65 -9.95 -0.27
C LEU A 5 -18.50 -9.05 -0.64
N GLY A 6 -18.81 -7.96 -1.37
CA GLY A 6 -17.78 -6.99 -1.72
C GLY A 6 -17.15 -6.36 -0.51
N HIS A 7 -17.98 -6.06 0.48
CA HIS A 7 -17.48 -5.50 1.72
C HIS A 7 -16.49 -6.45 2.40
N HIS A 8 -16.81 -7.73 2.39
CA HIS A 8 -15.96 -8.73 3.00
C HIS A 8 -14.59 -8.79 2.31
N TYR A 9 -14.57 -8.71 0.98
CA TYR A 9 -13.32 -8.75 0.24
C TYR A 9 -12.57 -7.44 0.32
N VAL A 10 -13.27 -6.33 0.26
CA VAL A 10 -12.65 -5.01 0.33
C VAL A 10 -11.84 -4.85 1.60
N HIS A 11 -12.30 -5.47 2.69
CA HIS A 11 -11.60 -5.38 3.95
C HIS A 11 -10.14 -5.82 3.85
N ASN A 12 -9.85 -6.75 2.95
CA ASN A 12 -8.49 -7.28 2.80
C ASN A 12 -7.85 -6.94 1.46
N SER A 13 -8.53 -6.20 0.60
CA SER A 13 -8.06 -6.01 -0.76
C SER A 13 -6.80 -5.16 -0.86
N HIS A 14 -6.46 -4.42 0.21
CA HIS A 14 -5.25 -3.61 0.20
C HIS A 14 -4.02 -4.38 0.65
N HIS A 15 -4.14 -5.68 0.85
CA HIS A 15 -2.98 -6.53 1.19
C HIS A 15 -2.57 -7.31 -0.05
N PRO A 16 -1.34 -7.13 -0.54
CA PRO A 16 -0.90 -7.82 -1.77
C PRO A 16 -1.02 -9.33 -1.69
N GLU A 17 -0.85 -9.90 -0.52
CA GLU A 17 -0.91 -11.35 -0.37
C GLU A 17 -2.31 -11.90 -0.56
N CYS A 18 -3.33 -11.04 -0.61
CA CYS A 18 -4.71 -11.47 -0.86
C CYS A 18 -5.04 -11.49 -2.33
N HIS A 19 -4.10 -11.15 -3.21
CA HIS A 19 -4.33 -11.12 -4.65
C HIS A 19 -3.47 -12.18 -5.34
N PRO A 20 -4.03 -12.91 -6.32
CA PRO A 20 -3.25 -13.94 -7.00
C PRO A 20 -2.01 -13.40 -7.69
N ASN A 21 -2.07 -12.16 -8.16
CA ASN A 21 -0.95 -11.53 -8.85
C ASN A 21 -0.25 -10.49 -7.98
N SER A 22 -0.45 -10.58 -6.67
CA SER A 22 0.17 -9.67 -5.72
C SER A 22 -0.19 -8.21 -6.11
N ILE A 23 0.81 -7.35 -6.20
CA ILE A 23 0.58 -5.93 -6.49
C ILE A 23 -0.20 -5.73 -7.80
N ASP A 24 0.09 -6.54 -8.80
CA ASP A 24 -0.58 -6.42 -10.11
C ASP A 24 -2.09 -6.59 -10.03
N GLY A 25 -2.56 -7.35 -9.06
CA GLY A 25 -3.99 -7.59 -8.91
C GLY A 25 -4.72 -6.51 -8.14
N MET A 26 -4.01 -5.50 -7.66
CA MET A 26 -4.59 -4.47 -6.80
C MET A 26 -5.02 -3.26 -7.61
N SER A 27 -6.09 -2.60 -7.15
CA SER A 27 -6.51 -1.34 -7.74
C SER A 27 -5.68 -0.20 -7.13
N LEU A 28 -5.83 1.00 -7.70
CA LEU A 28 -5.19 2.18 -7.11
C LEU A 28 -5.73 2.47 -5.71
N ILE A 29 -6.99 2.18 -5.49
CA ILE A 29 -7.59 2.35 -4.16
C ILE A 29 -6.92 1.39 -3.18
N ASP A 30 -6.75 0.14 -3.60
CA ASP A 30 -6.08 -0.86 -2.77
C ASP A 30 -4.64 -0.43 -2.44
N LEU A 31 -3.93 0.07 -3.44
CA LEU A 31 -2.56 0.52 -3.25
C LEU A 31 -2.48 1.69 -2.29
N THR A 32 -3.43 2.61 -2.39
CA THR A 32 -3.48 3.76 -1.49
C THR A 32 -3.72 3.32 -0.06
N GLU A 33 -4.65 2.40 0.14
CA GLU A 33 -4.95 1.89 1.48
C GLU A 33 -3.76 1.12 2.04
N MET A 34 -3.10 0.34 1.20
CA MET A 34 -1.90 -0.38 1.61
C MET A 34 -0.82 0.59 2.07
N LEU A 35 -0.61 1.65 1.30
CA LEU A 35 0.41 2.64 1.63
C LEU A 35 0.07 3.36 2.93
N CYS A 36 -1.21 3.67 3.15
CA CYS A 36 -1.63 4.29 4.40
C CYS A 36 -1.33 3.40 5.60
N ASP A 37 -1.54 2.09 5.45
CA ASP A 37 -1.21 1.14 6.50
C ASP A 37 0.30 1.14 6.77
N TRP A 38 1.10 1.19 5.71
CA TRP A 38 2.56 1.21 5.86
C TRP A 38 3.02 2.48 6.56
N VAL A 39 2.41 3.61 6.22
CA VAL A 39 2.74 4.88 6.87
C VAL A 39 2.40 4.81 8.36
N ALA A 40 1.21 4.28 8.70
CA ALA A 40 0.81 4.14 10.08
C ALA A 40 1.75 3.22 10.85
N ALA A 41 2.15 2.12 10.22
CA ALA A 41 3.06 1.17 10.86
C ALA A 41 4.42 1.79 11.11
N SER A 42 4.95 2.55 10.13
CA SER A 42 6.25 3.17 10.32
C SER A 42 6.23 4.19 11.44
N ARG A 43 5.12 4.86 11.65
CA ARG A 43 5.01 5.80 12.76
C ARG A 43 5.02 5.11 14.11
N ARG A 44 4.24 4.02 14.21
CA ARG A 44 4.17 3.27 15.46
C ARG A 44 5.52 2.71 15.86
N ASP A 45 6.27 2.27 14.86
CA ASP A 45 7.54 1.60 15.10
C ASP A 45 8.74 2.53 14.98
N GLU A 46 8.47 3.82 14.85
CA GLU A 46 9.51 4.84 14.68
C GLU A 46 10.38 4.54 13.47
N GLY A 47 9.78 3.94 12.44
CA GLY A 47 10.48 3.59 11.24
C GLY A 47 10.39 4.68 10.18
N ASP A 48 10.84 4.32 8.98
CA ASP A 48 10.87 5.23 7.84
C ASP A 48 10.04 4.64 6.72
N ILE A 49 8.99 5.33 6.32
CA ILE A 49 8.11 4.86 5.24
C ILE A 49 8.90 4.65 3.95
N PHE A 50 9.87 5.51 3.67
CA PHE A 50 10.62 5.37 2.42
C PHE A 50 11.50 4.13 2.44
N GLY A 51 12.06 3.80 3.59
CA GLY A 51 12.78 2.54 3.75
C GLY A 51 11.85 1.34 3.62
N SER A 52 10.65 1.44 4.15
CA SER A 52 9.66 0.36 4.00
C SER A 52 9.30 0.14 2.54
N ILE A 53 9.15 1.21 1.76
CA ILE A 53 8.83 1.08 0.34
C ILE A 53 9.94 0.34 -0.38
N GLU A 54 11.21 0.62 -0.06
CA GLU A 54 12.34 -0.08 -0.66
C GLU A 54 12.34 -1.56 -0.29
N ILE A 55 12.13 -1.85 0.98
CA ILE A 55 12.14 -3.24 1.46
C ILE A 55 11.00 -4.02 0.82
N ASN A 56 9.83 -3.41 0.74
CA ASN A 56 8.66 -4.09 0.20
C ASN A 56 8.74 -4.30 -1.31
N GLN A 57 9.57 -3.52 -2.00
CA GLN A 57 9.80 -3.79 -3.42
C GLN A 57 10.41 -5.17 -3.60
N GLU A 58 11.35 -5.55 -2.74
CA GLU A 58 11.94 -6.88 -2.81
C GLU A 58 10.91 -7.96 -2.49
N ARG A 59 10.04 -7.67 -1.56
CA ARG A 59 9.05 -8.63 -1.10
C ARG A 59 7.94 -8.85 -2.14
N PHE A 60 7.44 -7.78 -2.75
CA PHE A 60 6.29 -7.84 -3.64
C PHE A 60 6.65 -7.64 -5.10
N LYS A 61 7.90 -7.35 -5.42
CA LYS A 61 8.43 -7.32 -6.79
C LYS A 61 7.77 -6.28 -7.68
N TYR A 62 7.41 -5.13 -7.14
CA TYR A 62 6.85 -4.09 -8.01
C TYR A 62 7.96 -3.33 -8.71
N THR A 63 7.57 -2.61 -9.77
CA THR A 63 8.52 -1.92 -10.63
C THR A 63 9.07 -0.66 -9.98
N ASP A 64 10.16 -0.16 -10.54
CA ASP A 64 10.72 1.11 -10.08
C ASP A 64 9.76 2.27 -10.34
N GLU A 65 8.96 2.19 -11.39
CA GLU A 65 7.95 3.20 -11.65
C GLU A 65 6.92 3.24 -10.53
N LEU A 66 6.43 2.07 -10.14
CA LEU A 66 5.46 2.03 -9.06
C LEU A 66 6.11 2.47 -7.75
N LYS A 67 7.35 2.07 -7.51
CA LYS A 67 8.07 2.51 -6.32
C LYS A 67 8.12 4.04 -6.26
N SER A 68 8.42 4.68 -7.39
CA SER A 68 8.47 6.13 -7.45
C SER A 68 7.11 6.76 -7.11
N ILE A 69 6.03 6.18 -7.65
CA ILE A 69 4.69 6.66 -7.36
C ILE A 69 4.36 6.50 -5.89
N LEU A 70 4.72 5.37 -5.30
CA LEU A 70 4.49 5.14 -3.88
C LEU A 70 5.26 6.15 -3.02
N ARG A 71 6.49 6.46 -3.39
CA ARG A 71 7.30 7.43 -2.66
C ARG A 71 6.69 8.82 -2.75
N HIS A 72 6.26 9.23 -3.93
CA HIS A 72 5.62 10.53 -4.10
C HIS A 72 4.32 10.62 -3.32
N THR A 73 3.55 9.54 -3.32
CA THR A 73 2.28 9.49 -2.60
C THR A 73 2.51 9.54 -1.09
N ALA A 74 3.51 8.82 -0.60
CA ALA A 74 3.85 8.86 0.81
C ALA A 74 4.26 10.26 1.23
N ALA A 75 5.05 10.94 0.41
CA ALA A 75 5.44 12.31 0.71
C ALA A 75 4.23 13.23 0.79
N ALA A 76 3.26 13.03 -0.11
CA ALA A 76 2.04 13.83 -0.10
C ALA A 76 1.20 13.56 1.15
N ILE A 77 1.11 12.30 1.56
CA ILE A 77 0.38 11.95 2.78
C ILE A 77 1.02 12.62 3.99
N LEU A 78 2.34 12.56 4.09
CA LEU A 78 3.04 13.14 5.22
C LEU A 78 2.88 14.66 5.23
N ALA A 79 2.88 15.28 4.06
CA ALA A 79 2.71 16.74 3.98
C ALA A 79 1.33 17.16 4.45
N GLU A 80 0.31 16.37 4.16
CA GLU A 80 -1.05 16.70 4.58
C GLU A 80 -1.21 16.67 6.09
N GLU A 81 -0.38 15.91 6.77
CA GLU A 81 -0.51 15.75 8.20
C GLU A 81 0.17 16.83 9.01
N ASP A 82 0.98 17.62 8.36
CA ASP A 82 1.60 18.75 9.01
C ASP A 82 0.67 19.94 9.01
#